data_bd69475943882f6a3e7668e351ed47fa
#
_entry.id   bd69475943882f6a3e7668e351ed47fa
#
_cell.length_a   1.000
_cell.length_b   1.000
_cell.length_c   1.000
_cell.angle_alpha   90.00
_cell.angle_beta   90.00
_cell.angle_gamma   90.00
#
_symmetry.space_group_name_H-M   'P 1'
#
loop_
_entity.id
_entity.type
_entity.pdbx_description
1 polymer ?
#
loop_
_entity_poly.entity_id
_entity_poly.type
_entity_poly.pdbx_seq_one_letter_code
_entity_poly.pdbx_strand_id
1 'polypeptide(L)'
;MKRIVALAFLLAVFSQAFAQENNNYPFKDGEKMNFILNYTWGGVITDVGDATCTLTYSNGGYNVLVTGKTFKFFDMFFKVRERFEARFTEKSLRPVRFHRVAAEGKYRMNNTLKFNQNYTIDSRTQKYDREPFDTLLKGTANTMDMLTLLFRSRTLNFDESQIGKKVPLEFAIDKEIYNLYFIYLGKETKKIQGLGTFRTMKFAVKVVAGNVFDGREDMNMWITDDENKFPVFFESPVLVGRVQGRMSSVSGNKYPLTSKIK
;
A
#
# COMPACT_ATOMS: atom_id res chain seq x y z
N MET A 1 6.88 38.57 9.84
CA MET A 1 5.71 38.44 8.97
C MET A 1 5.99 37.83 7.59
N LYS A 2 7.13 38.12 6.91
CA LYS A 2 7.43 37.52 5.56
C LYS A 2 7.70 36.01 5.54
N ARG A 3 8.07 35.36 6.66
CA ARG A 3 8.32 33.92 6.73
C ARG A 3 7.06 33.06 6.93
N ILE A 4 5.99 33.64 7.48
CA ILE A 4 4.71 32.93 7.71
C ILE A 4 3.91 32.83 6.42
N VAL A 5 4.00 33.85 5.54
CA VAL A 5 3.30 33.86 4.24
C VAL A 5 3.90 32.83 3.27
N ALA A 6 5.23 32.62 3.31
CA ALA A 6 5.89 31.58 2.48
C ALA A 6 5.52 30.16 2.89
N LEU A 7 5.33 29.92 4.20
CA LEU A 7 4.92 28.61 4.71
C LEU A 7 3.46 28.28 4.35
N ALA A 8 2.57 29.29 4.39
CA ALA A 8 1.17 29.14 3.99
C ALA A 8 1.01 28.89 2.48
N PHE A 9 1.88 29.49 1.66
CA PHE A 9 1.87 29.29 0.20
C PHE A 9 2.41 27.89 -0.18
N LEU A 10 3.39 27.37 0.57
CA LEU A 10 3.90 26.01 0.35
C LEU A 10 2.85 24.93 0.71
N LEU A 11 2.06 25.16 1.77
CA LEU A 11 0.97 24.27 2.18
C LEU A 11 -0.22 24.29 1.20
N ALA A 12 -0.49 25.42 0.56
CA ALA A 12 -1.58 25.55 -0.41
C ALA A 12 -1.29 24.82 -1.74
N VAL A 13 -0.03 24.72 -2.14
CA VAL A 13 0.36 24.02 -3.37
C VAL A 13 0.28 22.48 -3.19
N PHE A 14 0.48 21.97 -1.97
CA PHE A 14 0.39 20.54 -1.70
C PHE A 14 -1.05 20.02 -1.51
N SER A 15 -2.00 20.90 -1.15
CA SER A 15 -3.42 20.50 -1.06
C SER A 15 -4.08 20.28 -2.44
N GLN A 16 -3.51 20.80 -3.53
CA GLN A 16 -4.05 20.64 -4.87
C GLN A 16 -3.69 19.29 -5.54
N ALA A 17 -2.67 18.60 -5.06
CA ALA A 17 -2.29 17.29 -5.63
C ALA A 17 -3.36 16.19 -5.42
N PHE A 18 -4.32 16.40 -4.53
CA PHE A 18 -5.39 15.46 -4.24
C PHE A 18 -6.80 15.95 -4.60
N ALA A 19 -6.93 17.12 -5.23
CA ALA A 19 -8.21 17.66 -5.68
C ALA A 19 -8.48 17.28 -7.14
N GLN A 20 -8.68 15.99 -7.45
CA GLN A 20 -9.19 15.59 -8.75
C GLN A 20 -10.54 14.89 -8.59
N GLU A 21 -11.62 15.65 -8.73
CA GLU A 21 -13.00 15.16 -8.87
C GLU A 21 -13.24 14.50 -10.25
N ASN A 22 -12.33 13.64 -10.69
CA ASN A 22 -12.55 12.91 -11.92
C ASN A 22 -12.76 11.44 -11.55
N ASN A 23 -14.03 10.98 -11.55
CA ASN A 23 -14.44 9.59 -11.26
C ASN A 23 -13.86 8.54 -12.23
N ASN A 24 -12.89 8.92 -13.06
CA ASN A 24 -12.20 8.03 -13.99
C ASN A 24 -10.95 7.41 -13.36
N TYR A 25 -11.12 6.69 -12.26
CA TYR A 25 -10.02 6.01 -11.56
C TYR A 25 -9.39 4.92 -12.44
N PRO A 26 -8.09 4.59 -12.21
CA PRO A 26 -7.36 3.56 -12.97
C PRO A 26 -7.78 2.12 -12.64
N PHE A 27 -8.83 1.93 -11.91
CA PHE A 27 -9.35 0.63 -11.47
C PHE A 27 -10.87 0.56 -11.61
N LYS A 28 -11.42 -0.65 -11.60
CA LYS A 28 -12.86 -0.92 -11.68
C LYS A 28 -13.23 -2.14 -10.83
N ASP A 29 -14.53 -2.37 -10.66
CA ASP A 29 -15.08 -3.57 -10.04
C ASP A 29 -14.56 -4.85 -10.69
N GLY A 30 -14.21 -5.85 -9.85
CA GLY A 30 -13.68 -7.13 -10.27
C GLY A 30 -12.18 -7.16 -10.56
N GLU A 31 -11.44 -6.06 -10.29
CA GLU A 31 -9.98 -6.07 -10.43
C GLU A 31 -9.35 -7.03 -9.41
N LYS A 32 -8.46 -7.90 -9.90
CA LYS A 32 -7.74 -8.87 -9.07
C LYS A 32 -6.26 -8.93 -9.46
N MET A 33 -5.40 -8.79 -8.47
CA MET A 33 -3.94 -8.90 -8.58
C MET A 33 -3.46 -10.07 -7.73
N ASN A 34 -2.62 -10.96 -8.29
CA ASN A 34 -1.98 -12.03 -7.55
C ASN A 34 -0.47 -11.80 -7.52
N PHE A 35 0.14 -12.12 -6.39
CA PHE A 35 1.57 -11.94 -6.13
C PHE A 35 2.19 -13.24 -5.61
N ILE A 36 3.46 -13.46 -5.96
CA ILE A 36 4.33 -14.40 -5.28
C ILE A 36 5.25 -13.60 -4.35
N LEU A 37 5.34 -14.06 -3.12
CA LEU A 37 6.21 -13.49 -2.10
C LEU A 37 7.51 -14.28 -2.03
N ASN A 38 8.63 -13.56 -2.11
CA ASN A 38 9.96 -14.13 -2.05
C ASN A 38 10.67 -13.65 -0.78
N TYR A 39 11.53 -14.50 -0.26
CA TYR A 39 12.50 -14.14 0.77
C TYR A 39 13.90 -14.37 0.26
N THR A 40 14.76 -13.38 0.47
CA THR A 40 16.17 -13.43 0.05
C THR A 40 17.06 -13.37 1.27
N TRP A 41 17.89 -14.41 1.43
CA TRP A 41 18.91 -14.48 2.47
C TRP A 41 20.18 -15.14 1.93
N GLY A 42 21.37 -14.57 2.25
CA GLY A 42 22.65 -15.11 1.79
C GLY A 42 22.77 -15.25 0.28
N GLY A 43 22.05 -14.38 -0.50
CA GLY A 43 22.05 -14.43 -1.97
C GLY A 43 21.07 -15.45 -2.58
N VAL A 44 20.40 -16.27 -1.76
CA VAL A 44 19.39 -17.24 -2.22
C VAL A 44 18.01 -16.60 -2.19
N ILE A 45 17.30 -16.63 -3.33
CA ILE A 45 15.92 -16.15 -3.47
C ILE A 45 14.99 -17.36 -3.46
N THR A 46 14.01 -17.36 -2.57
CA THR A 46 13.06 -18.45 -2.41
C THR A 46 11.63 -17.96 -2.40
N ASP A 47 10.75 -18.59 -3.20
CA ASP A 47 9.31 -18.33 -3.16
C ASP A 47 8.73 -18.92 -1.87
N VAL A 48 8.26 -18.04 -0.96
CA VAL A 48 7.83 -18.44 0.39
C VAL A 48 6.32 -18.39 0.59
N GLY A 49 5.61 -17.70 -0.29
CA GLY A 49 4.16 -17.53 -0.13
C GLY A 49 3.51 -16.84 -1.33
N ASP A 50 2.24 -16.60 -1.19
CA ASP A 50 1.43 -15.86 -2.15
C ASP A 50 0.55 -14.81 -1.46
N ALA A 51 0.14 -13.79 -2.24
CA ALA A 51 -0.86 -12.83 -1.83
C ALA A 51 -1.83 -12.53 -2.98
N THR A 52 -3.07 -12.24 -2.63
CA THR A 52 -4.12 -11.84 -3.58
C THR A 52 -4.74 -10.53 -3.10
N CYS A 53 -4.87 -9.56 -4.01
CA CYS A 53 -5.61 -8.33 -3.81
C CYS A 53 -6.82 -8.31 -4.74
N THR A 54 -8.01 -8.13 -4.19
CA THR A 54 -9.27 -8.07 -4.95
C THR A 54 -9.98 -6.75 -4.65
N LEU A 55 -10.43 -6.05 -5.67
CA LEU A 55 -11.26 -4.86 -5.57
C LEU A 55 -12.68 -5.19 -6.02
N THR A 56 -13.67 -4.81 -5.23
CA THR A 56 -15.08 -4.87 -5.58
C THR A 56 -15.77 -3.52 -5.34
N TYR A 57 -16.83 -3.25 -6.09
CA TYR A 57 -17.63 -2.04 -5.93
C TYR A 57 -19.03 -2.40 -5.44
N SER A 58 -19.48 -1.75 -4.37
CA SER A 58 -20.85 -1.91 -3.86
C SER A 58 -21.26 -0.70 -3.01
N ASN A 59 -22.55 -0.38 -3.03
CA ASN A 59 -23.15 0.67 -2.17
C ASN A 59 -22.36 2.00 -2.18
N GLY A 60 -22.00 2.50 -3.38
CA GLY A 60 -21.34 3.79 -3.56
C GLY A 60 -19.89 3.85 -3.05
N GLY A 61 -19.19 2.73 -3.01
CA GLY A 61 -17.79 2.67 -2.59
C GLY A 61 -17.09 1.39 -3.01
N TYR A 62 -15.79 1.41 -2.87
CA TYR A 62 -14.92 0.30 -3.18
C TYR A 62 -14.58 -0.50 -1.91
N ASN A 63 -14.50 -1.81 -2.05
CA ASN A 63 -14.04 -2.73 -1.02
C ASN A 63 -12.81 -3.45 -1.55
N VAL A 64 -11.73 -3.45 -0.77
CA VAL A 64 -10.49 -4.14 -1.07
C VAL A 64 -10.30 -5.27 -0.09
N LEU A 65 -9.99 -6.44 -0.59
CA LEU A 65 -9.56 -7.58 0.21
C LEU A 65 -8.17 -7.98 -0.23
N VAL A 66 -7.23 -7.99 0.70
CA VAL A 66 -5.89 -8.58 0.52
C VAL A 66 -5.75 -9.75 1.46
N THR A 67 -5.33 -10.89 0.92
CA THR A 67 -4.96 -12.07 1.71
C THR A 67 -3.54 -12.49 1.36
N GLY A 68 -2.77 -12.87 2.37
CA GLY A 68 -1.41 -13.36 2.21
C GLY A 68 -1.17 -14.62 3.04
N LYS A 69 -0.41 -15.55 2.50
CA LYS A 69 -0.07 -16.79 3.21
C LYS A 69 1.27 -17.34 2.78
N THR A 70 1.96 -18.02 3.69
CA THR A 70 3.11 -18.87 3.37
C THR A 70 2.66 -20.19 2.73
N PHE A 71 3.51 -20.75 1.87
CA PHE A 71 3.30 -22.09 1.32
C PHE A 71 3.44 -23.17 2.40
N LYS A 72 2.80 -24.32 2.20
CA LYS A 72 2.77 -25.44 3.19
C LYS A 72 4.15 -25.83 3.71
N PHE A 73 5.16 -25.86 2.83
CA PHE A 73 6.54 -26.18 3.22
C PHE A 73 7.10 -25.19 4.24
N PHE A 74 6.87 -23.88 4.03
CA PHE A 74 7.34 -22.82 4.92
C PHE A 74 6.51 -22.68 6.19
N ASP A 75 5.27 -23.17 6.21
CA ASP A 75 4.43 -23.21 7.40
C ASP A 75 5.08 -23.99 8.56
N MET A 76 5.95 -24.97 8.25
CA MET A 76 6.69 -25.75 9.25
C MET A 76 7.73 -24.90 10.01
N PHE A 77 8.24 -23.84 9.39
CA PHE A 77 9.24 -22.94 9.95
C PHE A 77 8.62 -21.68 10.52
N PHE A 78 7.79 -21.02 9.73
CA PHE A 78 7.14 -19.76 10.11
C PHE A 78 5.83 -19.59 9.33
N LYS A 79 4.72 -19.96 9.95
CA LYS A 79 3.38 -19.86 9.34
C LYS A 79 2.88 -18.42 9.36
N VAL A 80 2.53 -17.88 8.19
CA VAL A 80 1.91 -16.55 8.03
C VAL A 80 0.53 -16.69 7.40
N ARG A 81 -0.45 -15.99 7.99
CA ARG A 81 -1.80 -15.80 7.44
C ARG A 81 -2.22 -14.38 7.72
N GLU A 82 -2.28 -13.58 6.66
CA GLU A 82 -2.66 -12.18 6.71
C GLU A 82 -3.95 -11.95 5.96
N ARG A 83 -4.81 -11.11 6.51
CA ARG A 83 -6.03 -10.62 5.90
C ARG A 83 -6.18 -9.14 6.19
N PHE A 84 -6.31 -8.36 5.12
CA PHE A 84 -6.58 -6.93 5.19
C PHE A 84 -7.83 -6.63 4.38
N GLU A 85 -8.72 -5.83 4.95
CA GLU A 85 -9.93 -5.35 4.30
C GLU A 85 -9.99 -3.84 4.44
N ALA A 86 -10.31 -3.15 3.35
CA ALA A 86 -10.57 -1.73 3.38
C ALA A 86 -11.88 -1.41 2.64
N ARG A 87 -12.58 -0.40 3.11
CA ARG A 87 -13.68 0.23 2.40
C ARG A 87 -13.40 1.71 2.27
N PHE A 88 -13.53 2.26 1.07
CA PHE A 88 -13.41 3.68 0.81
C PHE A 88 -14.50 4.18 -0.14
N THR A 89 -14.80 5.48 -0.05
CA THR A 89 -15.86 6.12 -0.84
C THR A 89 -15.46 6.24 -2.30
N GLU A 90 -16.44 6.17 -3.22
CA GLU A 90 -16.19 6.35 -4.64
C GLU A 90 -15.69 7.76 -4.98
N LYS A 91 -16.42 8.81 -4.56
CA LYS A 91 -16.17 10.18 -5.02
C LYS A 91 -14.82 10.76 -4.59
N SER A 92 -14.40 10.51 -3.35
CA SER A 92 -13.21 11.15 -2.76
C SER A 92 -12.10 10.17 -2.41
N LEU A 93 -12.31 8.87 -2.65
CA LEU A 93 -11.43 7.77 -2.20
C LEU A 93 -11.05 7.91 -0.72
N ARG A 94 -12.00 8.35 0.09
CA ARG A 94 -11.80 8.54 1.51
C ARG A 94 -12.05 7.23 2.25
N PRO A 95 -11.16 6.81 3.17
CA PRO A 95 -11.35 5.59 3.92
C PRO A 95 -12.60 5.68 4.80
N VAL A 96 -13.30 4.57 4.93
CA VAL A 96 -14.47 4.40 5.79
C VAL A 96 -14.14 3.41 6.91
N ARG A 97 -13.55 2.29 6.55
CA ARG A 97 -13.17 1.23 7.48
C ARG A 97 -11.96 0.48 6.95
N PHE A 98 -11.10 0.10 7.87
CA PHE A 98 -10.01 -0.84 7.64
C PHE A 98 -10.04 -1.93 8.70
N HIS A 99 -9.73 -3.16 8.29
CA HIS A 99 -9.67 -4.30 9.20
C HIS A 99 -8.46 -5.17 8.85
N ARG A 100 -7.65 -5.49 9.84
CA ARG A 100 -6.49 -6.37 9.71
C ARG A 100 -6.60 -7.54 10.67
N VAL A 101 -6.40 -8.75 10.15
CA VAL A 101 -6.20 -9.96 10.94
C VAL A 101 -4.84 -10.53 10.58
N ALA A 102 -3.94 -10.61 11.55
CA ALA A 102 -2.59 -11.11 11.40
C ALA A 102 -2.38 -12.38 12.23
N ALA A 103 -1.80 -13.41 11.59
CA ALA A 103 -1.33 -14.61 12.26
C ALA A 103 0.07 -14.97 11.72
N GLU A 104 1.10 -14.63 12.51
CA GLU A 104 2.51 -14.76 12.14
C GLU A 104 3.23 -15.61 13.20
N GLY A 105 3.54 -16.86 12.91
CA GLY A 105 4.05 -17.80 13.89
C GLY A 105 3.10 -17.93 15.09
N LYS A 106 3.53 -17.47 16.27
CA LYS A 106 2.71 -17.39 17.48
C LYS A 106 1.98 -16.05 17.64
N TYR A 107 2.35 -15.03 16.86
CA TYR A 107 1.71 -13.72 16.95
C TYR A 107 0.30 -13.76 16.37
N ARG A 108 -0.64 -13.14 17.07
CA ARG A 108 -2.04 -12.98 16.64
C ARG A 108 -2.46 -11.55 16.90
N MET A 109 -3.09 -10.94 15.91
CA MET A 109 -3.63 -9.59 16.04
C MET A 109 -4.91 -9.44 15.21
N ASN A 110 -5.83 -8.67 15.76
CA ASN A 110 -7.03 -8.17 15.09
C ASN A 110 -7.08 -6.66 15.34
N ASN A 111 -7.13 -5.86 14.29
CA ASN A 111 -7.25 -4.41 14.39
C ASN A 111 -8.35 -3.92 13.44
N THR A 112 -9.23 -3.09 13.94
CA THR A 112 -10.26 -2.39 13.15
C THR A 112 -10.08 -0.89 13.31
N LEU A 113 -10.02 -0.17 12.21
CA LEU A 113 -10.08 1.29 12.14
C LEU A 113 -11.41 1.72 11.53
N LYS A 114 -12.11 2.64 12.18
CA LYS A 114 -13.30 3.31 11.65
C LYS A 114 -13.00 4.79 11.49
N PHE A 115 -13.10 5.29 10.28
CA PHE A 115 -12.79 6.68 9.94
C PHE A 115 -14.06 7.54 10.04
N ASN A 116 -14.04 8.55 10.89
CA ASN A 116 -15.17 9.45 11.14
C ASN A 116 -15.09 10.70 10.25
N GLN A 117 -16.22 11.41 10.08
CA GLN A 117 -16.29 12.62 9.25
C GLN A 117 -15.45 13.77 9.79
N ASN A 118 -15.27 13.85 11.11
CA ASN A 118 -14.46 14.85 11.80
C ASN A 118 -12.95 14.50 11.85
N TYR A 119 -12.49 13.56 11.00
CA TYR A 119 -11.12 13.07 10.91
C TYR A 119 -10.61 12.33 12.14
N THR A 120 -11.44 12.02 13.12
CA THR A 120 -11.07 11.07 14.16
C THR A 120 -11.17 9.64 13.64
N ILE A 121 -10.39 8.72 14.22
CA ILE A 121 -10.37 7.32 13.84
C ILE A 121 -10.51 6.49 15.11
N ASP A 122 -11.59 5.72 15.19
CA ASP A 122 -11.77 4.76 16.26
C ASP A 122 -10.95 3.51 15.91
N SER A 123 -9.92 3.23 16.70
CA SER A 123 -9.09 2.05 16.57
C SER A 123 -9.40 1.06 17.68
N ARG A 124 -9.83 -0.14 17.30
CA ARG A 124 -10.00 -1.27 18.21
C ARG A 124 -8.96 -2.33 17.90
N THR A 125 -8.12 -2.65 18.88
CA THR A 125 -7.01 -3.60 18.71
C THR A 125 -7.09 -4.71 19.74
N GLN A 126 -6.95 -5.95 19.27
CA GLN A 126 -6.78 -7.14 20.11
C GLN A 126 -5.50 -7.86 19.72
N LYS A 127 -4.64 -8.15 20.69
CA LYS A 127 -3.39 -8.91 20.48
C LYS A 127 -3.44 -10.20 21.28
N TYR A 128 -3.22 -11.33 20.62
CA TYR A 128 -3.35 -12.67 21.21
C TYR A 128 -4.77 -12.88 21.80
N ASP A 129 -4.87 -13.54 22.95
CA ASP A 129 -6.12 -13.77 23.68
C ASP A 129 -6.36 -12.71 24.76
N ARG A 130 -5.74 -11.51 24.62
CA ARG A 130 -5.94 -10.40 25.55
C ARG A 130 -7.24 -9.67 25.24
N GLU A 131 -7.78 -9.01 26.26
CA GLU A 131 -8.92 -8.12 26.07
C GLU A 131 -8.60 -7.04 25.02
N PRO A 132 -9.53 -6.75 24.10
CA PRO A 132 -9.35 -5.69 23.13
C PRO A 132 -9.32 -4.33 23.83
N PHE A 133 -8.54 -3.41 23.30
CA PHE A 133 -8.49 -2.03 23.75
C PHE A 133 -8.84 -1.07 22.61
N ASP A 134 -9.47 0.03 22.97
CA ASP A 134 -9.89 1.08 22.06
C ASP A 134 -8.96 2.30 22.18
N THR A 135 -8.66 2.94 21.06
CA THR A 135 -7.87 4.17 20.97
C THR A 135 -8.53 5.13 20.02
N LEU A 136 -8.71 6.38 20.42
CA LEU A 136 -9.15 7.45 19.53
C LEU A 136 -7.95 8.17 18.95
N LEU A 137 -7.75 8.05 17.62
CA LEU A 137 -6.70 8.74 16.92
C LEU A 137 -7.25 10.05 16.33
N LYS A 138 -6.42 11.09 16.28
CA LYS A 138 -6.73 12.38 15.66
C LYS A 138 -5.95 12.49 14.35
N GLY A 139 -6.61 12.19 13.25
CA GLY A 139 -6.05 12.30 11.91
C GLY A 139 -6.36 13.65 11.26
N THR A 140 -6.11 13.71 9.97
CA THR A 140 -6.41 14.84 9.08
C THR A 140 -7.25 14.36 7.89
N ALA A 141 -7.61 15.26 6.99
CA ALA A 141 -8.25 14.90 5.71
C ALA A 141 -7.40 13.97 4.84
N ASN A 142 -6.08 13.91 5.10
CA ASN A 142 -5.12 13.11 4.34
C ASN A 142 -4.79 11.77 5.00
N THR A 143 -5.28 11.52 6.22
CA THR A 143 -5.05 10.25 6.92
C THR A 143 -5.84 9.12 6.26
N MET A 144 -5.16 8.05 5.89
CA MET A 144 -5.73 6.89 5.22
C MET A 144 -5.32 5.59 5.91
N ASP A 145 -6.00 4.51 5.59
CA ASP A 145 -5.44 3.17 5.78
C ASP A 145 -4.51 2.80 4.61
N MET A 146 -3.72 1.75 4.80
CA MET A 146 -2.69 1.35 3.84
C MET A 146 -3.25 0.90 2.47
N LEU A 147 -4.45 0.30 2.43
CA LEU A 147 -5.06 -0.17 1.18
C LEU A 147 -5.72 0.98 0.42
N THR A 148 -6.43 1.86 1.12
CA THR A 148 -6.97 3.09 0.53
C THR A 148 -5.83 3.95 -0.04
N LEU A 149 -4.72 4.08 0.70
CA LEU A 149 -3.53 4.78 0.25
C LEU A 149 -2.96 4.17 -1.04
N LEU A 150 -2.85 2.83 -1.12
CA LEU A 150 -2.39 2.14 -2.33
C LEU A 150 -3.26 2.48 -3.54
N PHE A 151 -4.60 2.37 -3.43
CA PHE A 151 -5.49 2.66 -4.54
C PHE A 151 -5.52 4.15 -4.89
N ARG A 152 -5.49 5.04 -3.92
CA ARG A 152 -5.43 6.48 -4.15
C ARG A 152 -4.12 6.90 -4.80
N SER A 153 -2.97 6.32 -4.43
CA SER A 153 -1.69 6.62 -5.07
C SER A 153 -1.66 6.28 -6.56
N ARG A 154 -2.46 5.31 -7.02
CA ARG A 154 -2.61 4.98 -8.44
C ARG A 154 -3.31 6.08 -9.25
N THR A 155 -3.99 7.03 -8.61
CA THR A 155 -4.60 8.18 -9.30
C THR A 155 -3.61 9.31 -9.56
N LEU A 156 -2.42 9.27 -8.97
CA LEU A 156 -1.40 10.30 -9.12
C LEU A 156 -0.65 10.13 -10.46
N ASN A 157 -0.25 11.27 -11.03
CA ASN A 157 0.62 11.31 -12.20
C ASN A 157 1.97 11.87 -11.79
N PHE A 158 3.03 11.34 -12.37
CA PHE A 158 4.40 11.75 -12.10
C PHE A 158 5.12 12.06 -13.41
N ASP A 159 5.88 13.15 -13.39
CA ASP A 159 6.77 13.58 -14.46
C ASP A 159 8.21 13.78 -13.94
N GLU A 160 9.13 14.10 -14.83
CA GLU A 160 10.55 14.26 -14.49
C GLU A 160 10.82 15.36 -13.47
N SER A 161 9.96 16.40 -13.40
CA SER A 161 10.13 17.51 -12.46
C SER A 161 9.92 17.08 -11.01
N GLN A 162 9.29 15.92 -10.77
CA GLN A 162 8.97 15.38 -9.46
C GLN A 162 10.01 14.37 -8.95
N ILE A 163 11.00 14.00 -9.79
CA ILE A 163 12.07 13.07 -9.40
C ILE A 163 12.83 13.62 -8.18
N GLY A 164 13.02 12.77 -7.18
CA GLY A 164 13.73 13.09 -5.94
C GLY A 164 12.93 13.89 -4.92
N LYS A 165 11.73 14.37 -5.24
CA LYS A 165 10.90 15.12 -4.30
C LYS A 165 10.17 14.19 -3.35
N LYS A 166 10.15 14.55 -2.07
CA LYS A 166 9.38 13.84 -1.04
C LYS A 166 7.89 14.19 -1.15
N VAL A 167 7.06 13.18 -1.31
CA VAL A 167 5.60 13.30 -1.26
C VAL A 167 5.13 12.75 0.09
N PRO A 168 4.57 13.60 0.98
CA PRO A 168 4.17 13.17 2.31
C PRO A 168 3.01 12.17 2.25
N LEU A 169 3.03 11.21 3.16
CA LEU A 169 1.98 10.23 3.40
C LEU A 169 1.58 10.28 4.87
N GLU A 170 0.31 10.19 5.14
CA GLU A 170 -0.21 10.03 6.49
C GLU A 170 -1.13 8.81 6.52
N PHE A 171 -0.76 7.79 7.28
CA PHE A 171 -1.61 6.62 7.39
C PHE A 171 -1.73 6.10 8.83
N ALA A 172 -2.92 5.60 9.13
CA ALA A 172 -3.26 4.99 10.40
C ALA A 172 -3.13 3.46 10.30
N ILE A 173 -2.49 2.88 11.28
CA ILE A 173 -2.45 1.43 11.49
C ILE A 173 -2.35 1.14 12.99
N ASP A 174 -2.99 0.07 13.44
CA ASP A 174 -3.05 -0.31 14.85
C ASP A 174 -3.57 0.85 15.73
N LYS A 175 -2.74 1.42 16.58
CA LYS A 175 -3.09 2.51 17.50
C LYS A 175 -2.38 3.83 17.20
N GLU A 176 -1.79 3.97 16.03
CA GLU A 176 -0.90 5.09 15.71
C GLU A 176 -1.17 5.64 14.30
N ILE A 177 -0.82 6.91 14.10
CA ILE A 177 -0.78 7.56 12.81
C ILE A 177 0.68 7.84 12.48
N TYR A 178 1.11 7.41 11.29
CA TYR A 178 2.47 7.54 10.81
C TYR A 178 2.55 8.59 9.72
N ASN A 179 3.47 9.55 9.90
CA ASN A 179 3.83 10.56 8.92
C ASN A 179 5.08 10.10 8.19
N LEU A 180 4.92 9.63 6.98
CA LEU A 180 5.98 9.09 6.14
C LEU A 180 6.05 9.87 4.83
N TYR A 181 6.80 9.37 3.86
CA TYR A 181 6.85 9.91 2.50
C TYR A 181 7.23 8.82 1.51
N PHE A 182 6.94 9.06 0.26
CA PHE A 182 7.58 8.36 -0.84
C PHE A 182 8.31 9.36 -1.75
N ILE A 183 9.22 8.83 -2.56
CA ILE A 183 10.01 9.57 -3.54
C ILE A 183 9.87 8.90 -4.89
N TYR A 184 9.50 9.65 -5.91
CA TYR A 184 9.56 9.18 -7.29
C TYR A 184 11.01 9.18 -7.78
N LEU A 185 11.51 8.05 -8.29
CA LEU A 185 12.89 7.85 -8.72
C LEU A 185 13.04 7.85 -10.25
N GLY A 186 11.95 8.06 -11.00
CA GLY A 186 11.95 8.06 -12.46
C GLY A 186 11.44 6.75 -13.06
N LYS A 187 11.57 6.65 -14.38
CA LYS A 187 11.12 5.50 -15.18
C LYS A 187 12.25 4.52 -15.42
N GLU A 188 11.95 3.24 -15.40
CA GLU A 188 12.88 2.19 -15.79
C GLU A 188 12.13 0.96 -16.34
N THR A 189 12.83 0.07 -16.98
CA THR A 189 12.30 -1.21 -17.42
C THR A 189 12.53 -2.27 -16.34
N LYS A 190 11.47 -3.00 -15.96
CA LYS A 190 11.54 -4.08 -14.97
C LYS A 190 11.09 -5.40 -15.55
N LYS A 191 11.93 -6.42 -15.48
CA LYS A 191 11.57 -7.80 -15.79
C LYS A 191 10.91 -8.42 -14.57
N ILE A 192 9.69 -8.95 -14.74
CA ILE A 192 8.92 -9.66 -13.71
C ILE A 192 8.90 -11.13 -14.07
N GLN A 193 9.53 -11.95 -13.24
CA GLN A 193 9.62 -13.39 -13.49
C GLN A 193 8.24 -14.02 -13.62
N GLY A 194 8.01 -14.76 -14.71
CA GLY A 194 6.75 -15.44 -15.02
C GLY A 194 5.66 -14.54 -15.61
N LEU A 195 5.87 -13.20 -15.69
CA LEU A 195 4.85 -12.28 -16.20
C LEU A 195 5.30 -11.51 -17.44
N GLY A 196 6.59 -11.17 -17.55
CA GLY A 196 7.17 -10.45 -18.68
C GLY A 196 7.97 -9.22 -18.27
N THR A 197 8.23 -8.35 -19.24
CA THR A 197 8.99 -7.10 -19.05
C THR A 197 8.06 -5.90 -19.21
N PHE A 198 8.18 -4.94 -18.30
CA PHE A 198 7.29 -3.77 -18.24
C PHE A 198 8.10 -2.46 -18.22
N ARG A 199 7.57 -1.42 -18.86
CA ARG A 199 7.93 -0.05 -18.51
C ARG A 199 7.31 0.26 -17.15
N THR A 200 8.10 0.81 -16.24
CA THR A 200 7.67 1.07 -14.86
C THR A 200 8.13 2.44 -14.38
N MET A 201 7.42 2.97 -13.41
CA MET A 201 7.81 4.06 -12.54
C MET A 201 8.32 3.47 -11.24
N LYS A 202 9.51 3.89 -10.80
CA LYS A 202 10.12 3.42 -9.54
C LYS A 202 9.91 4.42 -8.42
N PHE A 203 9.60 3.91 -7.25
CA PHE A 203 9.40 4.70 -6.03
C PHE A 203 10.20 4.11 -4.87
N ALA A 204 10.77 5.00 -4.04
CA ALA A 204 11.23 4.66 -2.70
C ALA A 204 10.15 5.07 -1.70
N VAL A 205 9.70 4.14 -0.87
CA VAL A 205 8.65 4.36 0.13
C VAL A 205 9.24 4.17 1.51
N LYS A 206 9.15 5.20 2.36
CA LYS A 206 9.61 5.11 3.74
C LYS A 206 8.75 4.09 4.49
N VAL A 207 9.39 3.13 5.14
CA VAL A 207 8.71 2.10 5.95
C VAL A 207 8.86 2.39 7.44
N VAL A 208 7.89 1.92 8.22
CA VAL A 208 7.92 2.03 9.69
C VAL A 208 8.81 0.93 10.23
N ALA A 209 9.80 1.29 11.06
CA ALA A 209 10.58 0.32 11.80
C ALA A 209 9.68 -0.46 12.79
N GLY A 210 9.86 -1.78 12.86
CA GLY A 210 9.02 -2.64 13.70
C GLY A 210 9.53 -4.07 13.75
N ASN A 211 8.63 -5.00 14.01
CA ASN A 211 8.99 -6.42 14.16
C ASN A 211 9.54 -7.08 12.88
N VAL A 212 9.21 -6.53 11.72
CA VAL A 212 9.60 -7.08 10.40
C VAL A 212 10.57 -6.16 9.68
N PHE A 213 10.28 -4.85 9.60
CA PHE A 213 11.09 -3.86 8.90
C PHE A 213 12.11 -3.22 9.86
N ASP A 214 13.34 -3.01 9.38
CA ASP A 214 14.38 -2.38 10.20
C ASP A 214 14.34 -0.84 10.18
N GLY A 215 13.59 -0.26 9.22
CA GLY A 215 13.39 1.19 9.07
C GLY A 215 14.61 1.97 8.61
N ARG A 216 15.76 1.31 8.38
CA ARG A 216 17.00 1.96 7.92
C ARG A 216 16.99 2.24 6.42
N GLU A 217 16.44 1.32 5.64
CA GLU A 217 16.30 1.46 4.20
C GLU A 217 14.83 1.61 3.81
N ASP A 218 14.57 2.28 2.68
CA ASP A 218 13.24 2.45 2.14
C ASP A 218 12.82 1.19 1.36
N MET A 219 11.52 0.92 1.32
CA MET A 219 10.96 -0.07 0.41
C MET A 219 10.98 0.49 -1.00
N ASN A 220 11.47 -0.29 -1.96
CA ASN A 220 11.35 0.06 -3.38
C ASN A 220 10.09 -0.57 -3.98
N MET A 221 9.38 0.20 -4.81
CA MET A 221 8.16 -0.23 -5.48
C MET A 221 8.22 0.14 -6.97
N TRP A 222 7.81 -0.78 -7.84
CA TRP A 222 7.70 -0.58 -9.29
C TRP A 222 6.25 -0.66 -9.70
N ILE A 223 5.76 0.41 -10.29
CA ILE A 223 4.39 0.60 -10.76
C ILE A 223 4.40 0.62 -12.28
N THR A 224 3.45 -0.02 -12.96
CA THR A 224 3.35 0.05 -14.42
C THR A 224 3.22 1.48 -14.92
N ASP A 225 3.98 1.84 -15.95
CA ASP A 225 3.90 3.13 -16.64
C ASP A 225 2.81 3.05 -17.73
N ASP A 226 1.57 2.85 -17.29
CA ASP A 226 0.35 2.86 -18.09
C ASP A 226 -0.84 3.38 -17.25
N GLU A 227 -2.01 3.42 -17.86
CA GLU A 227 -3.21 3.95 -17.20
C GLU A 227 -3.68 3.13 -15.99
N ASN A 228 -3.34 1.84 -15.88
CA ASN A 228 -3.73 1.00 -14.74
C ASN A 228 -2.88 1.27 -13.50
N LYS A 229 -1.59 1.61 -13.66
CA LYS A 229 -0.63 1.86 -12.57
C LYS A 229 -0.59 0.73 -11.55
N PHE A 230 -0.40 -0.51 -12.00
CA PHE A 230 -0.30 -1.68 -11.14
C PHE A 230 1.04 -1.75 -10.41
N PRO A 231 1.06 -2.07 -9.11
CA PRO A 231 2.29 -2.43 -8.42
C PRO A 231 2.74 -3.82 -8.90
N VAL A 232 3.74 -3.87 -9.80
CA VAL A 232 4.21 -5.14 -10.39
C VAL A 232 5.33 -5.81 -9.61
N PHE A 233 6.07 -5.02 -8.84
CA PHE A 233 7.15 -5.51 -7.99
C PHE A 233 7.39 -4.58 -6.82
N PHE A 234 7.71 -5.16 -5.67
CA PHE A 234 8.25 -4.42 -4.52
C PHE A 234 9.34 -5.22 -3.83
N GLU A 235 10.24 -4.53 -3.17
CA GLU A 235 11.24 -5.13 -2.30
C GLU A 235 11.46 -4.26 -1.07
N SER A 236 11.60 -4.89 0.07
CA SER A 236 11.85 -4.22 1.34
C SER A 236 12.91 -4.97 2.14
N PRO A 237 13.89 -4.27 2.70
CA PRO A 237 14.76 -4.84 3.70
C PRO A 237 13.93 -5.21 4.94
N VAL A 238 14.27 -6.31 5.54
CA VAL A 238 13.75 -6.76 6.83
C VAL A 238 14.90 -6.95 7.79
N LEU A 239 14.64 -7.25 9.07
CA LEU A 239 15.69 -7.40 10.08
C LEU A 239 16.80 -8.36 9.65
N VAL A 240 16.45 -9.41 8.93
CA VAL A 240 17.40 -10.35 8.32
C VAL A 240 16.99 -10.61 6.88
N GLY A 241 17.81 -10.21 5.90
CA GLY A 241 17.52 -10.42 4.47
C GLY A 241 16.58 -9.40 3.86
N ARG A 242 15.84 -9.82 2.82
CA ARG A 242 14.87 -9.00 2.08
C ARG A 242 13.59 -9.77 1.80
N VAL A 243 12.47 -9.09 1.83
CA VAL A 243 11.19 -9.58 1.31
C VAL A 243 10.92 -8.89 -0.02
N GLN A 244 10.46 -9.65 -1.00
CA GLN A 244 10.06 -9.17 -2.30
C GLN A 244 8.66 -9.69 -2.62
N GLY A 245 7.88 -8.90 -3.36
CA GLY A 245 6.64 -9.34 -3.97
C GLY A 245 6.66 -9.05 -5.45
N ARG A 246 6.41 -10.07 -6.26
CA ARG A 246 6.27 -9.95 -7.71
C ARG A 246 4.85 -10.30 -8.13
N MET A 247 4.26 -9.48 -8.98
CA MET A 247 2.96 -9.81 -9.57
C MET A 247 3.11 -11.08 -10.41
N SER A 248 2.21 -12.03 -10.21
CA SER A 248 2.15 -13.28 -10.98
C SER A 248 1.02 -13.27 -12.02
N SER A 249 -0.06 -12.56 -11.74
CA SER A 249 -1.15 -12.34 -12.69
C SER A 249 -2.01 -11.15 -12.28
N VAL A 250 -2.71 -10.59 -13.26
CA VAL A 250 -3.75 -9.58 -13.08
C VAL A 250 -4.95 -9.91 -13.97
N SER A 251 -6.15 -9.62 -13.50
CA SER A 251 -7.40 -9.74 -14.24
C SER A 251 -8.38 -8.65 -13.82
N GLY A 252 -9.42 -8.40 -14.63
CA GLY A 252 -10.40 -7.35 -14.35
C GLY A 252 -9.84 -5.93 -14.48
N ASN A 253 -8.66 -5.76 -15.08
CA ASN A 253 -8.06 -4.45 -15.33
C ASN A 253 -8.99 -3.56 -16.18
N LYS A 254 -8.97 -2.25 -15.90
CA LYS A 254 -9.81 -1.28 -16.61
C LYS A 254 -9.28 -0.98 -18.00
N TYR A 255 -7.98 -0.85 -18.14
CA TYR A 255 -7.28 -0.49 -19.37
C TYR A 255 -6.37 -1.61 -19.85
N PRO A 256 -5.99 -1.66 -21.13
CA PRO A 256 -4.97 -2.57 -21.63
C PRO A 256 -3.62 -2.38 -20.90
N LEU A 257 -2.84 -3.45 -20.77
CA LEU A 257 -1.48 -3.40 -20.18
C LEU A 257 -0.47 -2.89 -21.23
N THR A 258 -0.53 -1.61 -21.57
CA THR A 258 0.32 -1.01 -22.61
C THR A 258 1.76 -0.83 -22.15
N SER A 259 2.05 -0.93 -20.87
CA SER A 259 3.41 -0.93 -20.33
C SER A 259 4.17 -2.24 -20.57
N LYS A 260 3.47 -3.34 -20.81
CA LYS A 260 4.11 -4.64 -21.10
C LYS A 260 4.75 -4.62 -22.48
N ILE A 261 6.06 -4.91 -22.56
CA ILE A 261 6.86 -4.87 -23.79
C ILE A 261 7.35 -6.24 -24.26
N LYS A 262 7.37 -7.23 -23.39
CA LYS A 262 7.67 -8.65 -23.69
C LYS A 262 6.95 -9.57 -22.71
#